data_10ba0ca962cb91392b25d2cb75db4c8e
#
_entry.id   10ba0ca962cb91392b25d2cb75db4c8e
#
_cell.length_a   1.000
_cell.length_b   1.000
_cell.length_c   1.000
_cell.angle_alpha   90.00
_cell.angle_beta   90.00
_cell.angle_gamma   90.00
#
_symmetry.space_group_name_H-M   'P 1'
#
loop_
_entity.id
_entity.type
_entity.pdbx_description
1 polymer ?
#
loop_
_entity_poly.entity_id
_entity_poly.type
_entity_poly.pdbx_seq_one_letter_code
_entity_poly.pdbx_strand_id
1 'polypeptide(L)'
;MIYRISHTTTYDYTDSISLSHHLLRLSPRNLPHQRCLHHEVHIDPQPAIAERHVDYFGNAVTFLTIEGAHKKLVVKSESNVSLMPPAVPASAETPAWENVRESGRGRQMGHSLEGSEFVFDSPLVRTTDDFAAYAAPSFPKNRPILEAALDLTKRIHADFKFDPKATTLATPLEEVFKNRRGVCQDFAQFEIACFRSLGLPARYVSGYLETDPPPGKPRFVGADASHAWVSFYCHGIGWIDVDPTNNVLPGTRHIAVAYGRDYNDVTPIRGVILGAGEHTLKVAVDVVEMKEPAKAGAAKSVPKRPSS
;
A
#
# COMPACT_ATOMS: atom_id res chain seq x y z
N MET A 1 0.21 -5.56 17.81
CA MET A 1 1.62 -5.22 17.51
C MET A 1 1.75 -3.72 17.31
N ILE A 2 2.85 -3.11 17.71
CA ILE A 2 3.10 -1.68 17.47
C ILE A 2 4.37 -1.57 16.65
N TYR A 3 4.33 -0.79 15.56
CA TYR A 3 5.48 -0.56 14.68
C TYR A 3 5.90 0.89 14.71
N ARG A 4 7.21 1.12 14.70
CA ARG A 4 7.81 2.39 14.34
C ARG A 4 8.26 2.31 12.88
N ILE A 5 7.83 3.28 12.09
CA ILE A 5 8.14 3.38 10.67
C ILE A 5 8.94 4.67 10.47
N SER A 6 10.04 4.58 9.72
CA SER A 6 10.79 5.73 9.22
C SER A 6 10.92 5.60 7.71
N HIS A 7 10.46 6.61 6.97
CA HIS A 7 10.59 6.67 5.52
C HIS A 7 11.31 7.97 5.16
N THR A 8 12.49 7.85 4.56
CA THR A 8 13.28 8.99 4.11
C THR A 8 13.42 8.97 2.60
N THR A 9 13.00 10.05 1.97
CA THR A 9 13.20 10.30 0.53
C THR A 9 14.15 11.47 0.37
N THR A 10 15.20 11.27 -0.43
CA THR A 10 16.19 12.31 -0.74
C THR A 10 16.25 12.52 -2.24
N TYR A 11 16.08 13.76 -2.66
CA TYR A 11 16.34 14.22 -4.01
C TYR A 11 17.65 15.03 -4.00
N ASP A 12 18.60 14.64 -4.83
CA ASP A 12 19.81 15.40 -5.10
C ASP A 12 19.71 15.95 -6.54
N TYR A 13 19.68 17.26 -6.71
CA TYR A 13 19.52 17.96 -7.99
C TYR A 13 20.88 18.36 -8.55
N THR A 14 21.09 18.21 -9.86
CA THR A 14 22.31 18.68 -10.54
C THR A 14 22.41 20.21 -10.53
N ASP A 15 21.28 20.87 -10.77
CA ASP A 15 21.15 22.31 -10.77
C ASP A 15 20.30 22.80 -9.60
N SER A 16 20.40 24.09 -9.30
CA SER A 16 19.62 24.69 -8.22
C SER A 16 18.15 24.81 -8.60
N ILE A 17 17.27 24.31 -7.76
CA ILE A 17 15.82 24.46 -7.87
C ILE A 17 15.41 25.71 -7.11
N SER A 18 14.66 26.61 -7.75
CA SER A 18 14.20 27.87 -7.15
C SER A 18 12.85 27.78 -6.48
N LEU A 19 11.98 26.90 -6.99
CA LEU A 19 10.63 26.70 -6.49
C LEU A 19 10.20 25.25 -6.75
N SER A 20 9.57 24.65 -5.77
CA SER A 20 8.95 23.33 -5.95
C SER A 20 7.66 23.19 -5.16
N HIS A 21 6.71 22.42 -5.72
CA HIS A 21 5.46 22.06 -5.08
C HIS A 21 5.37 20.55 -4.99
N HIS A 22 4.96 20.03 -3.84
CA HIS A 22 4.89 18.60 -3.61
C HIS A 22 3.59 18.19 -2.92
N LEU A 23 3.10 17.00 -3.25
CA LEU A 23 2.04 16.28 -2.55
C LEU A 23 2.64 15.05 -1.91
N LEU A 24 2.52 14.93 -0.60
CA LEU A 24 3.02 13.79 0.17
C LEU A 24 1.86 12.91 0.63
N ARG A 25 1.95 11.60 0.39
CA ARG A 25 1.07 10.56 0.94
C ARG A 25 1.91 9.59 1.75
N LEU A 26 2.28 10.01 2.95
CA LEU A 26 3.20 9.28 3.84
C LEU A 26 2.57 8.96 5.20
N SER A 27 1.36 9.47 5.46
CA SER A 27 0.65 9.25 6.72
C SER A 27 -0.10 7.93 6.70
N PRO A 28 0.19 6.99 7.63
CA PRO A 28 -0.57 5.75 7.74
C PRO A 28 -2.06 6.01 7.98
N ARG A 29 -2.92 5.22 7.33
CA ARG A 29 -4.38 5.32 7.47
C ARG A 29 -4.84 4.84 8.85
N ASN A 30 -6.02 5.33 9.27
CA ASN A 30 -6.78 4.69 10.35
C ASN A 30 -7.83 3.77 9.74
N LEU A 31 -7.79 2.49 10.13
CA LEU A 31 -8.66 1.41 9.67
C LEU A 31 -9.16 0.62 10.88
N PRO A 32 -10.19 -0.22 10.76
CA PRO A 32 -10.66 -1.04 11.89
C PRO A 32 -9.56 -1.86 12.58
N HIS A 33 -8.56 -2.32 11.82
CA HIS A 33 -7.44 -3.13 12.31
C HIS A 33 -6.11 -2.38 12.39
N GLN A 34 -6.07 -1.08 11.99
CA GLN A 34 -4.86 -0.25 11.97
C GLN A 34 -5.12 1.12 12.59
N ARG A 35 -4.29 1.55 13.53
CA ARG A 35 -4.37 2.87 14.13
C ARG A 35 -3.02 3.57 14.08
N CYS A 36 -2.96 4.73 13.44
CA CYS A 36 -1.83 5.64 13.51
C CYS A 36 -1.84 6.34 14.87
N LEU A 37 -0.85 6.05 15.71
CA LEU A 37 -0.71 6.60 17.05
C LEU A 37 0.04 7.94 17.04
N HIS A 38 1.00 8.06 16.13
CA HIS A 38 1.83 9.25 15.93
C HIS A 38 2.26 9.32 14.46
N HIS A 39 2.33 10.52 13.91
CA HIS A 39 2.88 10.78 12.59
C HIS A 39 3.41 12.21 12.49
N GLU A 40 4.64 12.32 12.04
CA GLU A 40 5.29 13.60 11.75
C GLU A 40 6.10 13.52 10.46
N VAL A 41 6.30 14.68 9.82
CA VAL A 41 7.11 14.82 8.60
C VAL A 41 8.09 15.95 8.81
N HIS A 42 9.37 15.64 8.64
CA HIS A 42 10.48 16.60 8.64
C HIS A 42 10.90 16.84 7.19
N ILE A 43 11.05 18.12 6.83
CA ILE A 43 11.34 18.54 5.46
C ILE A 43 12.52 19.52 5.50
N ASP A 44 13.52 19.26 4.68
CA ASP A 44 14.69 20.11 4.52
C ASP A 44 14.97 20.31 3.01
N PRO A 45 14.97 21.56 2.50
CA PRO A 45 14.76 22.85 3.20
C PRO A 45 13.33 22.99 3.77
N GLN A 46 13.19 23.85 4.77
CA GLN A 46 11.90 24.17 5.38
C GLN A 46 10.93 24.72 4.32
N PRO A 47 9.71 24.16 4.22
CA PRO A 47 8.72 24.67 3.28
C PRO A 47 8.19 26.04 3.70
N ALA A 48 7.96 26.92 2.72
CA ALA A 48 7.28 28.20 2.92
C ALA A 48 5.78 27.98 3.22
N ILE A 49 5.19 26.93 2.64
CA ILE A 49 3.79 26.52 2.87
C ILE A 49 3.79 25.02 3.14
N ALA A 50 3.02 24.61 4.16
CA ALA A 50 2.73 23.20 4.43
C ALA A 50 1.28 23.09 4.92
N GLU A 51 0.43 22.43 4.14
CA GLU A 51 -0.99 22.28 4.42
C GLU A 51 -1.40 20.80 4.34
N ARG A 52 -2.31 20.40 5.23
CA ARG A 52 -2.85 19.03 5.27
C ARG A 52 -4.30 19.01 4.83
N HIS A 53 -4.65 18.04 3.99
CA HIS A 53 -6.01 17.78 3.56
C HIS A 53 -6.23 16.28 3.37
N VAL A 54 -7.45 15.92 3.04
CA VAL A 54 -7.82 14.55 2.68
C VAL A 54 -8.17 14.53 1.20
N ASP A 55 -7.60 13.62 0.43
CA ASP A 55 -7.91 13.48 -0.99
C ASP A 55 -9.23 12.71 -1.22
N TYR A 56 -9.60 12.57 -2.50
CA TYR A 56 -10.83 11.90 -2.91
C TYR A 56 -10.96 10.48 -2.34
N PHE A 57 -9.86 9.75 -2.20
CA PHE A 57 -9.85 8.36 -1.68
C PHE A 57 -9.74 8.30 -0.15
N GLY A 58 -9.83 9.42 0.52
CA GLY A 58 -9.69 9.50 1.97
C GLY A 58 -8.24 9.35 2.47
N ASN A 59 -7.24 9.55 1.61
CA ASN A 59 -5.84 9.55 2.03
C ASN A 59 -5.47 10.89 2.66
N ALA A 60 -4.71 10.86 3.74
CA ALA A 60 -4.10 12.07 4.27
C ALA A 60 -2.99 12.57 3.33
N VAL A 61 -3.11 13.80 2.88
CA VAL A 61 -2.18 14.45 1.95
C VAL A 61 -1.59 15.69 2.59
N THR A 62 -0.27 15.85 2.47
CA THR A 62 0.39 17.11 2.81
C THR A 62 0.84 17.79 1.53
N PHE A 63 0.27 18.96 1.24
CA PHE A 63 0.77 19.86 0.21
C PHE A 63 1.88 20.73 0.79
N LEU A 64 2.95 20.91 0.04
CA LEU A 64 4.02 21.82 0.45
C LEU A 64 4.61 22.58 -0.73
N THR A 65 5.08 23.79 -0.42
CA THR A 65 5.82 24.66 -1.33
C THR A 65 7.16 24.97 -0.71
N ILE A 66 8.25 24.74 -1.47
CA ILE A 66 9.60 25.11 -1.09
C ILE A 66 10.05 26.25 -1.99
N GLU A 67 10.37 27.37 -1.37
CA GLU A 67 10.90 28.57 -2.02
C GLU A 67 12.38 28.75 -1.67
N GLY A 68 13.11 29.33 -2.59
CA GLY A 68 14.53 29.57 -2.43
C GLY A 68 15.43 28.51 -3.06
N ALA A 69 16.60 28.93 -3.45
CA ALA A 69 17.56 28.12 -4.19
C ALA A 69 18.09 26.95 -3.36
N HIS A 70 17.87 25.73 -3.82
CA HIS A 70 18.36 24.50 -3.18
C HIS A 70 18.79 23.45 -4.19
N LYS A 71 19.74 22.61 -3.81
CA LYS A 71 20.22 21.45 -4.61
C LYS A 71 19.85 20.11 -3.99
N LYS A 72 19.17 20.12 -2.86
CA LYS A 72 18.77 18.92 -2.15
C LYS A 72 17.42 19.12 -1.49
N LEU A 73 16.58 18.08 -1.54
CA LEU A 73 15.35 17.99 -0.77
C LEU A 73 15.35 16.68 0.00
N VAL A 74 15.16 16.77 1.31
CA VAL A 74 14.98 15.61 2.18
C VAL A 74 13.59 15.67 2.79
N VAL A 75 12.83 14.59 2.60
CA VAL A 75 11.54 14.39 3.26
C VAL A 75 11.64 13.15 4.11
N LYS A 76 11.53 13.29 5.42
CA LYS A 76 11.53 12.19 6.39
C LYS A 76 10.19 12.11 7.09
N SER A 77 9.51 10.99 6.96
CA SER A 77 8.27 10.66 7.69
C SER A 77 8.59 9.68 8.81
N GLU A 78 8.09 9.96 10.01
CA GLU A 78 8.18 9.06 11.16
C GLU A 78 6.77 8.79 11.70
N SER A 79 6.45 7.50 11.93
CA SER A 79 5.12 7.09 12.38
C SER A 79 5.19 5.95 13.39
N ASN A 80 4.24 5.94 14.33
CA ASN A 80 3.97 4.81 15.21
C ASN A 80 2.57 4.27 14.88
N VAL A 81 2.47 2.98 14.57
CA VAL A 81 1.22 2.35 14.11
C VAL A 81 0.94 1.11 14.94
N SER A 82 -0.27 1.03 15.47
CA SER A 82 -0.79 -0.17 16.12
C SER A 82 -1.58 -1.00 15.13
N LEU A 83 -1.26 -2.29 15.03
CA LEU A 83 -1.93 -3.25 14.18
C LEU A 83 -2.58 -4.37 15.00
N MET A 84 -3.77 -4.74 14.58
CA MET A 84 -4.49 -5.96 14.99
C MET A 84 -4.68 -6.85 13.76
N PRO A 85 -4.87 -8.16 13.92
CA PRO A 85 -5.24 -9.01 12.78
C PRO A 85 -6.52 -8.48 12.11
N PRO A 86 -6.54 -8.31 10.77
CA PRO A 86 -7.76 -7.96 10.07
C PRO A 86 -8.80 -9.08 10.19
N ALA A 87 -10.07 -8.73 10.26
CA ALA A 87 -11.15 -9.70 10.19
C ALA A 87 -11.32 -10.13 8.72
N VAL A 88 -10.95 -11.36 8.41
CA VAL A 88 -11.15 -11.97 7.09
C VAL A 88 -12.14 -13.11 7.23
N PRO A 89 -13.22 -13.17 6.42
CA PRO A 89 -14.19 -14.26 6.46
C PRO A 89 -13.53 -15.57 6.00
N ALA A 90 -14.11 -16.70 6.38
CA ALA A 90 -13.73 -17.96 5.76
C ALA A 90 -14.04 -17.89 4.26
N SER A 91 -13.10 -18.33 3.41
CA SER A 91 -13.23 -18.15 1.96
C SER A 91 -14.50 -18.75 1.38
N ALA A 92 -14.91 -19.92 1.87
CA ALA A 92 -16.14 -20.60 1.46
C ALA A 92 -17.43 -19.87 1.87
N GLU A 93 -17.35 -18.93 2.82
CA GLU A 93 -18.51 -18.13 3.27
C GLU A 93 -18.71 -16.86 2.44
N THR A 94 -17.77 -16.55 1.54
CA THR A 94 -17.91 -15.40 0.65
C THR A 94 -18.87 -15.72 -0.51
N PRO A 95 -19.62 -14.74 -1.04
CA PRO A 95 -20.53 -14.97 -2.16
C PRO A 95 -19.80 -15.43 -3.41
N ALA A 96 -20.54 -16.07 -4.33
CA ALA A 96 -20.03 -16.37 -5.67
C ALA A 96 -19.56 -15.07 -6.36
N TRP A 97 -18.46 -15.14 -7.09
CA TRP A 97 -17.85 -13.96 -7.71
C TRP A 97 -18.76 -13.24 -8.72
N GLU A 98 -19.66 -13.99 -9.38
CA GLU A 98 -20.66 -13.42 -10.29
C GLU A 98 -21.63 -12.48 -9.55
N ASN A 99 -22.02 -12.83 -8.32
CA ASN A 99 -22.88 -11.99 -7.50
C ASN A 99 -22.20 -10.69 -7.10
N VAL A 100 -20.90 -10.75 -6.81
CA VAL A 100 -20.07 -9.54 -6.53
C VAL A 100 -20.00 -8.65 -7.77
N ARG A 101 -19.78 -9.25 -8.94
CA ARG A 101 -19.74 -8.52 -10.22
C ARG A 101 -21.08 -7.82 -10.53
N GLU A 102 -22.19 -8.50 -10.37
CA GLU A 102 -23.51 -7.92 -10.64
C GLU A 102 -23.86 -6.80 -9.65
N SER A 103 -23.47 -6.96 -8.38
CA SER A 103 -23.64 -5.93 -7.35
C SER A 103 -22.81 -4.67 -7.67
N GLY A 104 -21.57 -4.83 -8.15
CA GLY A 104 -20.69 -3.72 -8.55
C GLY A 104 -21.20 -2.92 -9.75
N ARG A 105 -22.06 -3.50 -10.59
CA ARG A 105 -22.71 -2.83 -11.74
C ARG A 105 -23.92 -1.97 -11.38
N GLY A 106 -24.26 -1.86 -10.10
CA GLY A 106 -25.36 -0.98 -9.64
C GLY A 106 -26.78 -1.38 -10.10
N ARG A 107 -26.96 -2.63 -10.57
CA ARG A 107 -28.25 -3.11 -11.11
C ARG A 107 -29.30 -3.47 -10.05
N GLN A 108 -28.93 -3.50 -8.79
CA GLN A 108 -29.86 -3.77 -7.71
C GLN A 108 -30.08 -2.52 -6.85
N MET A 109 -31.34 -2.12 -6.64
CA MET A 109 -31.72 -1.01 -5.77
C MET A 109 -31.27 -1.29 -4.33
N GLY A 110 -30.60 -0.31 -3.69
CA GLY A 110 -30.14 -0.40 -2.29
C GLY A 110 -28.68 -0.84 -2.11
N HIS A 111 -27.93 -1.07 -3.18
CA HIS A 111 -26.49 -1.34 -3.08
C HIS A 111 -25.68 -0.07 -2.89
N SER A 112 -24.65 -0.15 -2.03
CA SER A 112 -23.65 0.91 -1.86
C SER A 112 -22.92 1.14 -3.19
N LEU A 113 -22.69 2.42 -3.53
CA LEU A 113 -21.81 2.80 -4.64
C LEU A 113 -20.33 2.58 -4.31
N GLU A 114 -20.04 2.18 -3.07
CA GLU A 114 -18.68 1.86 -2.63
C GLU A 114 -18.09 0.76 -3.51
N GLY A 115 -16.94 1.01 -4.05
CA GLY A 115 -16.26 0.08 -4.97
C GLY A 115 -16.64 0.26 -6.44
N SER A 116 -17.79 0.84 -6.80
CA SER A 116 -18.23 0.90 -8.20
C SER A 116 -17.28 1.68 -9.13
N GLU A 117 -16.56 2.67 -8.63
CA GLU A 117 -15.53 3.39 -9.38
C GLU A 117 -14.28 2.56 -9.68
N PHE A 118 -14.03 1.52 -8.90
CA PHE A 118 -12.84 0.68 -9.02
C PHE A 118 -13.00 -0.49 -10.00
N VAL A 119 -14.06 -0.50 -10.82
CA VAL A 119 -14.23 -1.43 -11.95
C VAL A 119 -13.72 -0.84 -13.26
N PHE A 120 -13.50 0.48 -13.31
CA PHE A 120 -13.13 1.20 -14.53
C PHE A 120 -11.62 1.26 -14.73
N ASP A 121 -11.24 1.53 -15.98
CA ASP A 121 -9.86 1.83 -16.34
C ASP A 121 -9.33 3.04 -15.57
N SER A 122 -8.03 3.05 -15.36
CA SER A 122 -7.28 4.16 -14.79
C SER A 122 -5.98 4.40 -15.58
N PRO A 123 -5.26 5.50 -15.36
CA PRO A 123 -4.10 5.84 -16.20
C PRO A 123 -3.05 4.73 -16.36
N LEU A 124 -2.81 3.93 -15.31
CA LEU A 124 -1.81 2.85 -15.32
C LEU A 124 -2.42 1.44 -15.37
N VAL A 125 -3.74 1.32 -15.21
CA VAL A 125 -4.42 0.02 -15.21
C VAL A 125 -5.56 0.06 -16.20
N ARG A 126 -5.40 -0.66 -17.32
CA ARG A 126 -6.41 -0.85 -18.35
C ARG A 126 -6.90 -2.28 -18.38
N THR A 127 -8.16 -2.45 -18.71
CA THR A 127 -8.77 -3.76 -18.90
C THR A 127 -8.53 -4.28 -20.30
N THR A 128 -8.25 -5.58 -20.44
CA THR A 128 -8.07 -6.24 -21.74
C THR A 128 -8.66 -7.63 -21.72
N ASP A 129 -8.98 -8.17 -22.92
CA ASP A 129 -9.44 -9.56 -23.06
C ASP A 129 -8.35 -10.55 -22.66
N ASP A 130 -7.07 -10.23 -22.86
CA ASP A 130 -5.95 -11.07 -22.46
C ASP A 130 -5.84 -11.21 -20.93
N PHE A 131 -6.08 -10.13 -20.19
CA PHE A 131 -6.09 -10.15 -18.73
C PHE A 131 -7.31 -10.90 -18.19
N ALA A 132 -8.48 -10.72 -18.85
CA ALA A 132 -9.67 -11.52 -18.53
C ALA A 132 -9.41 -13.03 -18.78
N ALA A 133 -8.80 -13.38 -19.91
CA ALA A 133 -8.46 -14.75 -20.26
C ALA A 133 -7.45 -15.36 -19.27
N TYR A 134 -6.45 -14.58 -18.82
CA TYR A 134 -5.52 -15.03 -17.78
C TYR A 134 -6.22 -15.26 -16.44
N ALA A 135 -7.15 -14.40 -16.05
CA ALA A 135 -7.85 -14.52 -14.77
C ALA A 135 -8.91 -15.65 -14.78
N ALA A 136 -9.59 -15.90 -15.91
CA ALA A 136 -10.75 -16.79 -16.02
C ALA A 136 -10.58 -18.19 -15.39
N PRO A 137 -9.45 -18.90 -15.48
CA PRO A 137 -9.28 -20.19 -14.81
C PRO A 137 -9.43 -20.15 -13.29
N SER A 138 -9.14 -19.00 -12.64
CA SER A 138 -9.32 -18.80 -11.20
C SER A 138 -10.77 -18.50 -10.83
N PHE A 139 -11.63 -18.17 -11.80
CA PHE A 139 -13.02 -17.75 -11.62
C PHE A 139 -14.02 -18.70 -12.31
N PRO A 140 -14.00 -20.00 -12.01
CA PRO A 140 -15.03 -20.91 -12.53
C PRO A 140 -16.40 -20.52 -11.94
N LYS A 141 -17.46 -20.95 -12.61
CA LYS A 141 -18.85 -20.64 -12.21
C LYS A 141 -19.14 -21.01 -10.76
N ASN A 142 -19.78 -20.07 -10.04
CA ASN A 142 -20.21 -20.19 -8.64
C ASN A 142 -19.06 -20.30 -7.61
N ARG A 143 -17.81 -20.05 -7.98
CA ARG A 143 -16.71 -20.08 -7.00
C ARG A 143 -16.83 -18.90 -6.02
N PRO A 144 -16.66 -19.12 -4.69
CA PRO A 144 -16.57 -18.05 -3.73
C PRO A 144 -15.48 -17.03 -4.12
N ILE A 145 -15.80 -15.72 -4.00
CA ILE A 145 -14.90 -14.66 -4.51
C ILE A 145 -13.52 -14.69 -3.85
N LEU A 146 -13.43 -14.96 -2.54
CA LEU A 146 -12.15 -15.01 -1.86
C LEU A 146 -11.32 -16.23 -2.28
N GLU A 147 -11.94 -17.38 -2.55
CA GLU A 147 -11.22 -18.54 -3.11
C GLU A 147 -10.67 -18.24 -4.51
N ALA A 148 -11.48 -17.58 -5.33
CA ALA A 148 -11.07 -17.17 -6.68
C ALA A 148 -9.90 -16.15 -6.63
N ALA A 149 -10.00 -15.18 -5.75
CA ALA A 149 -8.95 -14.17 -5.53
C ALA A 149 -7.63 -14.81 -5.08
N LEU A 150 -7.68 -15.68 -4.07
CA LEU A 150 -6.49 -16.39 -3.57
C LEU A 150 -5.84 -17.28 -4.63
N ASP A 151 -6.64 -17.91 -5.49
CA ASP A 151 -6.11 -18.71 -6.60
C ASP A 151 -5.43 -17.82 -7.65
N LEU A 152 -6.03 -16.67 -8.00
CA LEU A 152 -5.42 -15.68 -8.90
C LEU A 152 -4.10 -15.16 -8.32
N THR A 153 -4.10 -14.72 -7.05
CA THR A 153 -2.92 -14.25 -6.30
C THR A 153 -1.79 -15.29 -6.34
N LYS A 154 -2.12 -16.56 -6.05
CA LYS A 154 -1.16 -17.68 -6.10
C LYS A 154 -0.58 -17.90 -7.49
N ARG A 155 -1.42 -17.81 -8.53
CA ARG A 155 -0.97 -17.98 -9.92
C ARG A 155 -0.06 -16.84 -10.34
N ILE A 156 -0.40 -15.59 -10.02
CA ILE A 156 0.48 -14.44 -10.30
C ILE A 156 1.83 -14.62 -9.62
N HIS A 157 1.83 -14.98 -8.33
CA HIS A 157 3.06 -15.25 -7.59
C HIS A 157 3.92 -16.35 -8.22
N ALA A 158 3.30 -17.40 -8.73
CA ALA A 158 4.01 -18.53 -9.36
C ALA A 158 4.52 -18.20 -10.78
N ASP A 159 3.73 -17.45 -11.54
CA ASP A 159 4.00 -17.18 -12.96
C ASP A 159 4.96 -16.00 -13.16
N PHE A 160 5.05 -15.08 -12.19
CA PHE A 160 5.83 -13.84 -12.30
C PHE A 160 7.07 -13.90 -11.42
N LYS A 161 8.18 -13.38 -11.94
CA LYS A 161 9.45 -13.29 -11.20
C LYS A 161 9.67 -11.86 -10.71
N PHE A 162 9.92 -11.72 -9.40
CA PHE A 162 10.33 -10.43 -8.83
C PHE A 162 11.73 -10.05 -9.35
N ASP A 163 11.80 -8.89 -10.01
CA ASP A 163 13.03 -8.37 -10.61
C ASP A 163 13.02 -6.82 -10.58
N PRO A 164 13.76 -6.20 -9.65
CA PRO A 164 13.80 -4.75 -9.50
C PRO A 164 14.37 -3.97 -10.70
N LYS A 165 14.98 -4.70 -11.66
CA LYS A 165 15.59 -4.10 -12.85
C LYS A 165 14.77 -4.30 -14.12
N ALA A 166 13.67 -5.06 -14.04
CA ALA A 166 12.88 -5.44 -15.22
C ALA A 166 11.97 -4.33 -15.73
N THR A 167 11.52 -3.45 -14.84
CA THR A 167 10.49 -2.45 -15.12
C THR A 167 10.86 -1.08 -14.58
N THR A 168 10.21 -0.07 -15.12
CA THR A 168 10.18 1.31 -14.61
C THR A 168 8.74 1.73 -14.37
N LEU A 169 8.51 2.87 -13.76
CA LEU A 169 7.15 3.42 -13.55
C LEU A 169 6.38 3.62 -14.87
N ALA A 170 7.07 3.73 -15.99
CA ALA A 170 6.48 3.94 -17.32
C ALA A 170 6.26 2.63 -18.11
N THR A 171 6.66 1.46 -17.57
CA THR A 171 6.51 0.18 -18.26
C THR A 171 5.03 -0.20 -18.34
N PRO A 172 4.45 -0.41 -19.56
CA PRO A 172 3.05 -0.82 -19.71
C PRO A 172 2.77 -2.19 -19.11
N LEU A 173 1.56 -2.41 -18.58
CA LEU A 173 1.17 -3.70 -17.98
C LEU A 173 1.20 -4.86 -18.99
N GLU A 174 0.93 -4.60 -20.26
CA GLU A 174 1.01 -5.60 -21.34
C GLU A 174 2.44 -6.13 -21.50
N GLU A 175 3.44 -5.27 -21.27
CA GLU A 175 4.85 -5.68 -21.31
C GLU A 175 5.21 -6.47 -20.05
N VAL A 176 4.75 -6.05 -18.87
CA VAL A 176 4.89 -6.80 -17.61
C VAL A 176 4.27 -8.19 -17.78
N PHE A 177 3.06 -8.27 -18.30
CA PHE A 177 2.36 -9.53 -18.57
C PHE A 177 3.11 -10.42 -19.54
N LYS A 178 3.62 -9.88 -20.64
CA LYS A 178 4.40 -10.62 -21.65
C LYS A 178 5.69 -11.20 -21.06
N ASN A 179 6.41 -10.37 -20.29
CA ASN A 179 7.73 -10.71 -19.79
C ASN A 179 7.71 -11.50 -18.48
N ARG A 180 6.57 -11.52 -17.77
CA ARG A 180 6.38 -12.20 -16.47
C ARG A 180 7.43 -11.77 -15.43
N ARG A 181 7.78 -10.48 -15.42
CA ARG A 181 8.78 -9.91 -14.51
C ARG A 181 8.37 -8.50 -14.10
N GLY A 182 8.70 -8.12 -12.87
CA GLY A 182 8.46 -6.80 -12.34
C GLY A 182 8.65 -6.73 -10.83
N VAL A 183 8.10 -5.69 -10.23
CA VAL A 183 8.12 -5.45 -8.79
C VAL A 183 6.71 -5.52 -8.20
N CYS A 184 6.57 -5.31 -6.89
CA CYS A 184 5.27 -5.37 -6.18
C CYS A 184 4.21 -4.45 -6.82
N GLN A 185 4.61 -3.27 -7.29
CA GLN A 185 3.73 -2.35 -8.01
C GLN A 185 3.14 -3.00 -9.26
N ASP A 186 3.97 -3.66 -10.06
CA ASP A 186 3.55 -4.29 -11.32
C ASP A 186 2.59 -5.46 -11.05
N PHE A 187 2.90 -6.29 -10.04
CA PHE A 187 2.08 -7.44 -9.66
C PHE A 187 0.72 -6.99 -9.14
N ALA A 188 0.69 -5.95 -8.28
CA ALA A 188 -0.55 -5.38 -7.79
C ALA A 188 -1.40 -4.78 -8.92
N GLN A 189 -0.81 -3.97 -9.81
CA GLN A 189 -1.52 -3.38 -10.94
C GLN A 189 -2.03 -4.44 -11.92
N PHE A 190 -1.25 -5.50 -12.16
CA PHE A 190 -1.67 -6.61 -13.01
C PHE A 190 -2.85 -7.39 -12.40
N GLU A 191 -2.82 -7.66 -11.10
CA GLU A 191 -3.93 -8.35 -10.44
C GLU A 191 -5.20 -7.47 -10.43
N ILE A 192 -5.07 -6.15 -10.22
CA ILE A 192 -6.19 -5.19 -10.36
C ILE A 192 -6.75 -5.23 -11.78
N ALA A 193 -5.90 -5.24 -12.80
CA ALA A 193 -6.34 -5.32 -14.20
C ALA A 193 -7.12 -6.62 -14.47
N CYS A 194 -6.67 -7.75 -13.90
CA CYS A 194 -7.37 -9.03 -13.98
C CYS A 194 -8.77 -8.96 -13.34
N PHE A 195 -8.88 -8.43 -12.12
CA PHE A 195 -10.18 -8.24 -11.46
C PHE A 195 -11.11 -7.36 -12.28
N ARG A 196 -10.63 -6.20 -12.71
CA ARG A 196 -11.44 -5.24 -13.48
C ARG A 196 -11.85 -5.77 -14.84
N SER A 197 -10.99 -6.56 -15.51
CA SER A 197 -11.32 -7.22 -16.79
C SER A 197 -12.47 -8.23 -16.64
N LEU A 198 -12.69 -8.77 -15.44
CA LEU A 198 -13.85 -9.59 -15.10
C LEU A 198 -15.05 -8.76 -14.58
N GLY A 199 -14.92 -7.43 -14.48
CA GLY A 199 -15.93 -6.52 -13.94
C GLY A 199 -16.02 -6.53 -12.41
N LEU A 200 -14.94 -6.91 -11.73
CA LEU A 200 -14.83 -6.94 -10.27
C LEU A 200 -14.10 -5.69 -9.76
N PRO A 201 -14.61 -5.03 -8.70
CA PRO A 201 -13.97 -3.83 -8.16
C PRO A 201 -12.66 -4.19 -7.45
N ALA A 202 -11.57 -3.53 -7.83
CA ALA A 202 -10.28 -3.68 -7.17
C ALA A 202 -9.51 -2.35 -7.16
N ARG A 203 -8.81 -2.08 -6.04
CA ARG A 203 -8.02 -0.88 -5.82
C ARG A 203 -6.59 -1.21 -5.43
N TYR A 204 -5.72 -0.25 -5.67
CA TYR A 204 -4.32 -0.30 -5.29
C TYR A 204 -4.15 0.15 -3.84
N VAL A 205 -3.34 -0.58 -3.10
CA VAL A 205 -2.92 -0.21 -1.74
C VAL A 205 -1.43 0.05 -1.76
N SER A 206 -1.05 1.27 -1.34
CA SER A 206 0.33 1.65 -1.07
C SER A 206 0.57 1.61 0.43
N GLY A 207 1.69 1.06 0.85
CA GLY A 207 2.01 0.96 2.26
C GLY A 207 3.44 0.50 2.53
N TYR A 208 3.62 -0.10 3.69
CA TYR A 208 4.89 -0.69 4.12
C TYR A 208 4.68 -2.15 4.51
N LEU A 209 5.71 -2.94 4.31
CA LEU A 209 5.77 -4.33 4.77
C LEU A 209 6.99 -4.51 5.68
N GLU A 210 6.76 -5.03 6.89
CA GLU A 210 7.86 -5.50 7.71
C GLU A 210 8.49 -6.73 7.07
N THR A 211 9.81 -6.67 6.82
CA THR A 211 10.58 -7.76 6.23
C THR A 211 11.51 -8.39 7.26
N ASP A 212 11.70 -9.71 7.16
CA ASP A 212 12.68 -10.38 7.98
C ASP A 212 14.09 -10.16 7.42
N PRO A 213 15.10 -9.92 8.29
CA PRO A 213 16.47 -9.87 7.82
C PRO A 213 16.89 -11.22 7.23
N PRO A 214 17.79 -11.25 6.23
CA PRO A 214 18.33 -12.50 5.72
C PRO A 214 18.89 -13.38 6.84
N PRO A 215 18.69 -14.71 6.80
CA PRO A 215 19.17 -15.61 7.84
C PRO A 215 20.64 -15.37 8.21
N GLY A 216 20.91 -15.15 9.51
CA GLY A 216 22.27 -14.94 10.03
C GLY A 216 22.87 -13.55 9.77
N LYS A 217 22.10 -12.60 9.22
CA LYS A 217 22.55 -11.21 9.03
C LYS A 217 21.77 -10.26 9.94
N PRO A 218 22.43 -9.21 10.47
CA PRO A 218 21.72 -8.16 11.18
C PRO A 218 20.78 -7.41 10.21
N ARG A 219 19.69 -6.85 10.75
CA ARG A 219 18.82 -5.96 9.99
C ARG A 219 19.60 -4.70 9.60
N PHE A 220 19.65 -4.40 8.31
CA PHE A 220 20.25 -3.14 7.85
C PHE A 220 19.21 -2.03 7.94
N VAL A 221 19.66 -0.84 8.37
CA VAL A 221 18.83 0.37 8.36
C VAL A 221 18.51 0.75 6.92
N GLY A 222 17.24 1.02 6.64
CA GLY A 222 16.77 1.35 5.29
C GLY A 222 16.56 0.13 4.38
N ALA A 223 16.52 -1.09 4.94
CA ALA A 223 16.40 -2.33 4.17
C ALA A 223 14.95 -2.69 3.80
N ASP A 224 13.97 -2.15 4.52
CA ASP A 224 12.58 -2.33 4.17
C ASP A 224 12.23 -1.45 2.94
N ALA A 225 11.20 -1.83 2.23
CA ALA A 225 10.73 -1.06 1.07
C ALA A 225 9.29 -0.61 1.27
N SER A 226 8.91 0.46 0.58
CA SER A 226 7.50 0.68 0.31
C SER A 226 6.97 -0.53 -0.43
N HIS A 227 5.75 -0.94 -0.10
CA HIS A 227 5.13 -2.13 -0.65
C HIS A 227 3.78 -1.80 -1.26
N ALA A 228 3.35 -2.65 -2.18
CA ALA A 228 2.09 -2.53 -2.87
C ALA A 228 1.35 -3.85 -2.88
N TRP A 229 0.02 -3.77 -2.71
CA TRP A 229 -0.86 -4.92 -2.82
C TRP A 229 -2.23 -4.51 -3.33
N VAL A 230 -3.15 -5.44 -3.38
CA VAL A 230 -4.49 -5.28 -3.94
C VAL A 230 -5.53 -5.36 -2.85
N SER A 231 -6.58 -4.56 -2.98
CA SER A 231 -7.79 -4.71 -2.19
C SER A 231 -8.97 -4.83 -3.16
N PHE A 232 -9.74 -5.93 -3.10
CA PHE A 232 -10.95 -6.09 -3.90
C PHE A 232 -12.20 -5.92 -3.02
N TYR A 233 -13.28 -5.41 -3.62
CA TYR A 233 -14.51 -5.15 -2.89
C TYR A 233 -15.47 -6.34 -2.99
N CYS A 234 -15.96 -6.78 -1.84
CA CYS A 234 -16.98 -7.82 -1.72
C CYS A 234 -18.23 -7.23 -1.05
N HIS A 235 -19.32 -7.11 -1.80
CA HIS A 235 -20.58 -6.55 -1.28
C HIS A 235 -21.05 -7.32 -0.03
N GLY A 236 -21.46 -6.60 1.01
CA GLY A 236 -21.88 -7.16 2.30
C GLY A 236 -20.74 -7.52 3.26
N ILE A 237 -19.50 -7.56 2.79
CA ILE A 237 -18.29 -7.81 3.58
C ILE A 237 -17.38 -6.56 3.62
N GLY A 238 -17.22 -5.88 2.48
CA GLY A 238 -16.33 -4.74 2.31
C GLY A 238 -15.06 -5.10 1.55
N TRP A 239 -13.99 -4.39 1.82
CA TRP A 239 -12.70 -4.55 1.17
C TRP A 239 -11.89 -5.68 1.79
N ILE A 240 -11.36 -6.56 0.94
CA ILE A 240 -10.49 -7.68 1.33
C ILE A 240 -9.16 -7.51 0.59
N ASP A 241 -8.06 -7.61 1.32
CA ASP A 241 -6.72 -7.41 0.79
C ASP A 241 -6.06 -8.74 0.41
N VAL A 242 -5.31 -8.75 -0.71
CA VAL A 242 -4.47 -9.87 -1.19
C VAL A 242 -3.13 -9.32 -1.68
N ASP A 243 -2.05 -10.06 -1.47
CA ASP A 243 -0.69 -9.65 -1.86
C ASP A 243 -0.11 -10.65 -2.86
N PRO A 244 -0.10 -10.33 -4.17
CA PRO A 244 0.42 -11.21 -5.21
C PRO A 244 1.94 -11.36 -5.18
N THR A 245 2.65 -10.41 -4.59
CA THR A 245 4.10 -10.49 -4.48
C THR A 245 4.55 -11.57 -3.50
N ASN A 246 3.83 -11.70 -2.38
CA ASN A 246 4.17 -12.64 -1.30
C ASN A 246 3.23 -13.84 -1.23
N ASN A 247 2.16 -13.89 -2.04
CA ASN A 247 1.13 -14.92 -2.02
C ASN A 247 0.51 -15.11 -0.62
N VAL A 248 0.08 -13.99 -0.01
CA VAL A 248 -0.51 -13.97 1.33
C VAL A 248 -1.74 -13.07 1.39
N LEU A 249 -2.60 -13.32 2.39
CA LEU A 249 -3.53 -12.31 2.87
C LEU A 249 -2.76 -11.32 3.75
N PRO A 250 -2.81 -10.00 3.46
CA PRO A 250 -2.24 -8.98 4.31
C PRO A 250 -2.70 -9.10 5.76
N GLY A 251 -1.75 -9.04 6.68
CA GLY A 251 -1.96 -9.22 8.11
C GLY A 251 -1.27 -8.14 8.93
N THR A 252 -0.83 -8.50 10.13
CA THR A 252 -0.19 -7.57 11.07
C THR A 252 1.18 -7.06 10.67
N ARG A 253 1.71 -7.45 9.51
CA ARG A 253 2.99 -6.95 8.97
C ARG A 253 2.80 -5.94 7.83
N HIS A 254 1.57 -5.74 7.35
CA HIS A 254 1.23 -4.82 6.26
C HIS A 254 0.62 -3.54 6.85
N ILE A 255 1.24 -2.39 6.58
CA ILE A 255 0.81 -1.09 7.08
C ILE A 255 0.30 -0.26 5.91
N ALA A 256 -1.02 -0.05 5.81
CA ALA A 256 -1.64 0.71 4.74
C ALA A 256 -1.42 2.23 4.93
N VAL A 257 -0.98 2.89 3.87
CA VAL A 257 -0.77 4.34 3.82
C VAL A 257 -1.79 5.02 2.93
N ALA A 258 -1.97 4.54 1.70
CA ALA A 258 -2.88 5.16 0.75
C ALA A 258 -3.60 4.14 -0.11
N TYR A 259 -4.83 4.48 -0.52
CA TYR A 259 -5.66 3.75 -1.48
C TYR A 259 -5.86 4.58 -2.73
N GLY A 260 -5.95 3.94 -3.88
CA GLY A 260 -6.25 4.58 -5.15
C GLY A 260 -6.61 3.59 -6.25
N ARG A 261 -6.88 4.07 -7.44
CA ARG A 261 -7.21 3.22 -8.59
C ARG A 261 -5.98 2.50 -9.14
N ASP A 262 -4.84 3.20 -9.08
CA ASP A 262 -3.51 2.72 -9.47
C ASP A 262 -2.42 3.52 -8.72
N TYR A 263 -1.15 3.29 -9.06
CA TYR A 263 -0.02 3.96 -8.42
C TYR A 263 -0.04 5.49 -8.53
N ASN A 264 -0.60 6.07 -9.60
CA ASN A 264 -0.65 7.53 -9.76
C ASN A 264 -1.45 8.23 -8.66
N ASP A 265 -2.50 7.57 -8.16
CA ASP A 265 -3.35 8.14 -7.10
C ASP A 265 -2.67 8.09 -5.72
N VAL A 266 -1.69 7.20 -5.53
CA VAL A 266 -1.08 6.89 -4.22
C VAL A 266 0.42 7.16 -4.14
N THR A 267 1.01 7.78 -5.16
CA THR A 267 2.44 8.10 -5.19
C THR A 267 2.87 8.75 -3.87
N PRO A 268 3.86 8.21 -3.16
CA PRO A 268 4.27 8.71 -1.84
C PRO A 268 4.68 10.19 -1.87
N ILE A 269 5.45 10.59 -2.89
CA ILE A 269 5.84 11.98 -3.13
C ILE A 269 5.65 12.27 -4.61
N ARG A 270 4.78 13.21 -4.94
CA ARG A 270 4.57 13.72 -6.30
C ARG A 270 4.83 15.22 -6.30
N GLY A 271 5.62 15.72 -7.24
CA GLY A 271 5.96 17.14 -7.25
C GLY A 271 6.15 17.72 -8.65
N VAL A 272 6.15 19.05 -8.70
CA VAL A 272 6.55 19.86 -9.83
C VAL A 272 7.67 20.77 -9.35
N ILE A 273 8.77 20.83 -10.11
CA ILE A 273 9.92 21.65 -9.81
C ILE A 273 10.13 22.67 -10.92
N LEU A 274 10.52 23.87 -10.55
CA LEU A 274 10.99 24.92 -11.46
C LEU A 274 12.50 25.00 -11.36
N GLY A 275 13.16 24.50 -12.38
CA GLY A 275 14.62 24.42 -12.47
C GLY A 275 15.04 23.63 -13.69
N ALA A 276 16.32 23.65 -13.99
CA ALA A 276 16.94 22.85 -15.03
C ALA A 276 17.71 21.67 -14.41
N GLY A 277 18.08 20.70 -15.25
CA GLY A 277 18.92 19.58 -14.85
C GLY A 277 18.19 18.30 -14.45
N GLU A 278 18.98 17.32 -14.06
CA GLU A 278 18.54 16.00 -13.64
C GLU A 278 18.51 15.92 -12.11
N HIS A 279 17.88 14.86 -11.59
CA HIS A 279 17.93 14.56 -10.18
C HIS A 279 18.15 13.06 -9.93
N THR A 280 18.72 12.75 -8.80
CA THR A 280 18.80 11.38 -8.28
C THR A 280 17.85 11.24 -7.10
N LEU A 281 17.17 10.10 -7.03
CA LEU A 281 16.23 9.75 -5.98
C LEU A 281 16.81 8.62 -5.13
N LYS A 282 16.83 8.82 -3.80
CA LYS A 282 17.15 7.78 -2.83
C LYS A 282 16.00 7.63 -1.85
N VAL A 283 15.55 6.39 -1.65
CA VAL A 283 14.50 6.06 -0.69
C VAL A 283 15.05 5.05 0.30
N ALA A 284 14.81 5.29 1.59
CA ALA A 284 15.14 4.38 2.68
C ALA A 284 13.92 4.23 3.58
N VAL A 285 13.54 2.99 3.87
CA VAL A 285 12.40 2.66 4.74
C VAL A 285 12.84 1.70 5.82
N ASP A 286 12.42 1.96 7.05
CA ASP A 286 12.58 1.06 8.19
C ASP A 286 11.21 0.84 8.85
N VAL A 287 10.84 -0.43 9.06
CA VAL A 287 9.63 -0.86 9.78
C VAL A 287 10.08 -1.75 10.92
N VAL A 288 10.00 -1.26 12.15
CA VAL A 288 10.53 -1.95 13.33
C VAL A 288 9.42 -2.21 14.33
N GLU A 289 9.20 -3.48 14.67
CA GLU A 289 8.27 -3.83 15.76
C GLU A 289 8.80 -3.29 17.11
N MET A 290 7.95 -2.53 17.80
CA MET A 290 8.22 -2.01 19.13
C MET A 290 7.81 -3.07 20.16
N LYS A 291 8.79 -3.65 20.84
CA LYS A 291 8.49 -4.53 21.98
C LYS A 291 7.86 -3.69 23.09
N GLU A 292 6.70 -4.10 23.61
CA GLU A 292 6.18 -3.49 24.82
C GLU A 292 7.26 -3.55 25.92
N PRO A 293 7.50 -2.45 26.66
CA PRO A 293 8.35 -2.53 27.82
C PRO A 293 7.76 -3.58 28.76
N ALA A 294 8.57 -4.57 29.18
CA ALA A 294 8.15 -5.60 30.09
C ALA A 294 7.44 -4.91 31.31
N LYS A 295 6.19 -5.26 31.54
CA LYS A 295 5.44 -4.72 32.72
C LYS A 295 6.33 -4.86 33.92
N ALA A 296 6.74 -3.73 34.51
CA ALA A 296 7.51 -3.71 35.75
C ALA A 296 6.78 -4.58 36.76
N GLY A 297 7.46 -5.63 37.24
CA GLY A 297 6.87 -6.64 38.08
C GLY A 297 6.15 -6.00 39.26
N ALA A 298 4.98 -6.51 39.57
CA ALA A 298 4.16 -6.14 40.70
C ALA A 298 5.05 -6.05 41.96
N ALA A 299 5.06 -4.89 42.60
CA ALA A 299 5.78 -4.63 43.81
C ALA A 299 5.45 -5.73 44.84
N LYS A 300 6.49 -6.47 45.28
CA LYS A 300 6.37 -7.46 46.36
C LYS A 300 5.77 -6.77 47.59
N SER A 301 4.62 -7.26 48.02
CA SER A 301 3.96 -6.84 49.26
C SER A 301 4.94 -6.99 50.42
N VAL A 302 5.21 -5.89 51.12
CA VAL A 302 5.98 -5.86 52.37
C VAL A 302 5.19 -6.61 53.42
N PRO A 303 5.77 -7.62 54.11
CA PRO A 303 5.07 -8.31 55.19
C PRO A 303 4.88 -7.37 56.38
N LYS A 304 3.64 -7.25 56.87
CA LYS A 304 3.31 -6.55 58.12
C LYS A 304 4.02 -7.24 59.28
N ARG A 305 4.80 -6.47 60.08
CA ARG A 305 5.32 -6.90 61.39
C ARG A 305 4.16 -7.13 62.32
N PRO A 306 4.22 -8.18 63.21
CA PRO A 306 3.25 -8.36 64.26
C PRO A 306 3.51 -7.35 65.36
N SER A 307 2.46 -6.71 65.82
CA SER A 307 2.45 -5.86 67.07
C SER A 307 2.50 -6.72 68.29
N SER A 308 3.50 -6.49 69.07
CA SER A 308 3.56 -6.90 70.48
C SER A 308 2.79 -5.96 71.39
#